data_a8cb872d0bb093eba4fd82328b758ea2
#
_entry.id   a8cb872d0bb093eba4fd82328b758ea2
#
_cell.length_a   1.000
_cell.length_b   1.000
_cell.length_c   1.000
_cell.angle_alpha   90.00
_cell.angle_beta   90.00
_cell.angle_gamma   90.00
#
_symmetry.space_group_name_H-M   'P 1'
#
loop_
_entity.id
_entity.type
_entity.pdbx_description
1 polymer ?
#
loop_
_entity_poly.entity_id
_entity_poly.type
_entity_poly.pdbx_seq_one_letter_code
_entity_poly.pdbx_strand_id
1 'polypeptide(L)'
;DLILLDLNMPNLDGYGVLDQLNALDDENLSPVLVLTAQHQQNFRQRALDKGARDYVTKPFDVNELISRVCNLLEVQIAKKYMQNQNEILEQQVLERTSQINETRLQIVRHLGRAAEYRDNETGFHIIRMSKVAALLGKAVGMSDYHSDLLLNASPMHDIGKIGIPDHILLKPGKLNQDEWVKMQSHAQIGADILSEDDSELMVMAHEIALTHHEKYNGKGYPHGLKGVDIPLTGRLTALADVFDALTSVRPYKEAWPVEKAVNLIKEESGQHFDPNLVNAFLKNLAIIAAINEEYSEPLNEHLK
;
A
#
# COMPACT_ATOMS: atom_id res chain seq x y z
N ASP A 1 19.60 28.59 -24.76
CA ASP A 1 19.23 29.52 -23.67
C ASP A 1 18.49 30.78 -24.17
N LEU A 2 18.86 31.37 -25.37
CA LEU A 2 18.16 32.48 -25.99
C LEU A 2 18.41 32.44 -27.49
N ILE A 3 17.43 32.77 -28.34
CA ILE A 3 17.52 32.89 -29.76
C ILE A 3 17.42 34.38 -30.15
N LEU A 4 18.44 34.90 -30.83
CA LEU A 4 18.36 36.24 -31.48
C LEU A 4 17.97 36.02 -32.93
N LEU A 5 16.81 36.54 -33.35
CA LEU A 5 16.24 36.28 -34.67
C LEU A 5 16.07 37.56 -35.45
N ASP A 6 16.74 37.70 -36.60
CA ASP A 6 16.47 38.75 -37.55
C ASP A 6 15.21 38.44 -38.36
N LEU A 7 14.33 39.42 -38.56
CA LEU A 7 13.14 39.22 -39.39
C LEU A 7 13.47 39.22 -40.91
N ASN A 8 14.47 39.98 -41.31
CA ASN A 8 14.80 40.16 -42.72
C ASN A 8 15.95 39.22 -43.13
N MET A 9 15.62 37.97 -43.41
CA MET A 9 16.58 36.98 -43.87
C MET A 9 16.21 36.47 -45.27
N PRO A 10 17.20 36.10 -46.13
CA PRO A 10 16.94 35.49 -47.44
C PRO A 10 16.39 34.06 -47.25
N ASN A 11 15.58 33.58 -48.19
CA ASN A 11 14.96 32.25 -48.27
C ASN A 11 13.83 32.00 -47.27
N LEU A 12 14.11 32.03 -45.96
CA LEU A 12 13.11 31.91 -44.88
C LEU A 12 13.18 33.16 -44.01
N ASP A 13 12.11 33.91 -43.93
CA ASP A 13 12.05 35.10 -43.09
C ASP A 13 11.89 34.73 -41.58
N GLY A 14 12.13 35.69 -40.71
CA GLY A 14 12.03 35.44 -39.26
C GLY A 14 10.64 35.03 -38.80
N TYR A 15 9.58 35.43 -39.49
CA TYR A 15 8.21 34.96 -39.16
C TYR A 15 8.00 33.49 -39.48
N GLY A 16 8.57 33.01 -40.60
CA GLY A 16 8.57 31.60 -40.95
C GLY A 16 9.36 30.75 -39.98
N VAL A 17 10.47 31.30 -39.43
CA VAL A 17 11.22 30.63 -38.35
C VAL A 17 10.38 30.54 -37.07
N LEU A 18 9.68 31.60 -36.65
CA LEU A 18 8.79 31.59 -35.49
C LEU A 18 7.67 30.56 -35.65
N ASP A 19 7.06 30.49 -36.86
CA ASP A 19 6.01 29.49 -37.12
C ASP A 19 6.55 28.06 -36.99
N GLN A 20 7.75 27.78 -37.48
CA GLN A 20 8.40 26.47 -37.34
C GLN A 20 8.76 26.15 -35.89
N LEU A 21 9.26 27.12 -35.13
CA LEU A 21 9.58 26.95 -33.71
C LEU A 21 8.32 26.64 -32.89
N ASN A 22 7.22 27.35 -33.15
CA ASN A 22 5.93 27.09 -32.49
C ASN A 22 5.36 25.71 -32.85
N ALA A 23 5.61 25.23 -34.05
CA ALA A 23 5.15 23.91 -34.48
C ALA A 23 5.91 22.75 -33.80
N LEU A 24 7.02 23.02 -33.11
CA LEU A 24 7.72 22.00 -32.31
C LEU A 24 6.98 21.65 -31.02
N ASP A 25 6.06 22.51 -30.56
CA ASP A 25 5.28 22.35 -29.32
C ASP A 25 6.13 21.93 -28.10
N ASP A 26 7.33 22.54 -28.01
CA ASP A 26 8.30 22.27 -26.96
C ASP A 26 8.20 23.33 -25.85
N GLU A 27 7.70 22.95 -24.68
CA GLU A 27 7.59 23.84 -23.53
C GLU A 27 8.95 24.38 -23.02
N ASN A 28 10.05 23.74 -23.40
CA ASN A 28 11.42 24.11 -23.05
C ASN A 28 12.11 24.93 -24.13
N LEU A 29 11.37 25.35 -25.16
CA LEU A 29 11.93 26.18 -26.24
C LEU A 29 12.61 27.44 -25.67
N SER A 30 13.79 27.73 -26.16
CA SER A 30 14.54 28.95 -25.80
C SER A 30 13.75 30.21 -26.21
N PRO A 31 13.67 31.23 -25.34
CA PRO A 31 12.98 32.47 -25.70
C PRO A 31 13.61 33.15 -26.92
N VAL A 32 12.75 33.69 -27.78
CA VAL A 32 13.17 34.37 -29.01
C VAL A 32 13.10 35.87 -28.82
N LEU A 33 14.24 36.57 -29.01
CA LEU A 33 14.32 38.02 -29.10
C LEU A 33 14.50 38.41 -30.60
N VAL A 34 13.51 39.13 -31.11
CA VAL A 34 13.47 39.51 -32.55
C VAL A 34 14.21 40.81 -32.79
N LEU A 35 15.06 40.84 -33.82
CA LEU A 35 15.72 42.05 -34.32
C LEU A 35 15.00 42.52 -35.60
N THR A 36 14.51 43.76 -35.63
CA THR A 36 13.71 44.28 -36.77
C THR A 36 14.12 45.66 -37.18
N ALA A 37 14.18 45.91 -38.50
CA ALA A 37 14.38 47.24 -39.06
C ALA A 37 13.06 48.03 -39.23
N GLN A 38 11.91 47.42 -38.96
CA GLN A 38 10.61 48.01 -39.23
C GLN A 38 10.08 48.73 -38.00
N HIS A 39 9.81 50.02 -38.15
CA HIS A 39 9.31 50.89 -37.06
C HIS A 39 7.77 50.88 -36.88
N GLN A 40 7.04 50.26 -37.81
CA GLN A 40 5.58 50.25 -37.75
C GLN A 40 5.09 49.27 -36.63
N GLN A 41 4.16 49.73 -35.84
CA GLN A 41 3.62 49.00 -34.67
C GLN A 41 3.04 47.62 -35.04
N ASN A 42 2.47 47.47 -36.23
CA ASN A 42 1.88 46.22 -36.70
C ASN A 42 2.91 45.07 -36.85
N PHE A 43 4.15 45.34 -37.23
CA PHE A 43 5.18 44.29 -37.36
C PHE A 43 5.69 43.79 -36.02
N ARG A 44 5.74 44.69 -35.03
CA ARG A 44 6.13 44.33 -33.65
C ARG A 44 5.07 43.42 -33.00
N GLN A 45 3.81 43.82 -33.10
CA GLN A 45 2.71 43.01 -32.58
C GLN A 45 2.64 41.63 -33.23
N ARG A 46 2.81 41.58 -34.56
CA ARG A 46 2.84 40.30 -35.30
C ARG A 46 3.94 39.35 -34.82
N ALA A 47 5.15 39.87 -34.50
CA ALA A 47 6.23 39.04 -33.99
C ALA A 47 5.90 38.45 -32.60
N LEU A 48 5.33 39.28 -31.70
CA LEU A 48 4.86 38.83 -30.38
C LEU A 48 3.74 37.81 -30.50
N ASP A 49 2.74 38.05 -31.35
CA ASP A 49 1.62 37.14 -31.61
C ASP A 49 2.08 35.77 -32.15
N LYS A 50 3.25 35.76 -32.83
CA LYS A 50 3.92 34.57 -33.33
C LYS A 50 4.93 33.96 -32.34
N GLY A 51 4.85 34.29 -31.07
CA GLY A 51 5.61 33.65 -30.02
C GLY A 51 6.99 34.25 -29.70
N ALA A 52 7.38 35.36 -30.35
CA ALA A 52 8.56 36.10 -29.89
C ALA A 52 8.31 36.62 -28.46
N ARG A 53 9.33 36.54 -27.61
CA ARG A 53 9.20 37.00 -26.21
C ARG A 53 9.42 38.51 -26.07
N ASP A 54 10.27 39.07 -26.94
CA ASP A 54 10.51 40.50 -27.03
C ASP A 54 11.10 40.86 -28.40
N TYR A 55 11.29 42.16 -28.68
CA TYR A 55 11.87 42.65 -29.90
C TYR A 55 12.79 43.86 -29.65
N VAL A 56 13.75 44.11 -30.57
CA VAL A 56 14.63 45.29 -30.64
C VAL A 56 14.64 45.86 -32.06
N THR A 57 14.52 47.19 -32.18
CA THR A 57 14.52 47.85 -33.49
C THR A 57 15.92 48.31 -33.91
N LYS A 58 16.27 48.04 -35.15
CA LYS A 58 17.53 48.52 -35.77
C LYS A 58 17.36 49.97 -36.31
N PRO A 59 18.35 50.85 -36.09
CA PRO A 59 19.58 50.66 -35.32
C PRO A 59 19.27 50.64 -33.83
N PHE A 60 19.88 49.72 -33.05
CA PHE A 60 19.66 49.58 -31.63
C PHE A 60 20.86 50.06 -30.80
N ASP A 61 20.61 50.53 -29.61
CA ASP A 61 21.62 50.72 -28.57
C ASP A 61 22.07 49.38 -28.02
N VAL A 62 23.38 49.20 -27.91
CA VAL A 62 23.95 47.93 -27.36
C VAL A 62 23.51 47.68 -25.91
N ASN A 63 23.38 48.74 -25.11
CA ASN A 63 22.92 48.60 -23.70
C ASN A 63 21.47 48.14 -23.63
N GLU A 64 20.59 48.68 -24.53
CA GLU A 64 19.21 48.22 -24.65
C GLU A 64 19.14 46.72 -25.00
N LEU A 65 19.91 46.30 -26.02
CA LEU A 65 19.96 44.89 -26.43
C LEU A 65 20.42 44.01 -25.26
N ILE A 66 21.53 44.37 -24.61
CA ILE A 66 22.06 43.62 -23.46
C ILE A 66 21.01 43.50 -22.32
N SER A 67 20.37 44.61 -21.97
CA SER A 67 19.36 44.62 -20.91
C SER A 67 18.20 43.68 -21.22
N ARG A 68 17.69 43.65 -22.46
CA ARG A 68 16.60 42.73 -22.86
C ARG A 68 17.06 41.28 -22.88
N VAL A 69 18.27 41.00 -23.35
CA VAL A 69 18.89 39.67 -23.33
C VAL A 69 19.00 39.18 -21.87
N CYS A 70 19.56 40.01 -20.99
CA CYS A 70 19.69 39.65 -19.57
C CYS A 70 18.33 39.33 -18.93
N ASN A 71 17.32 40.18 -19.12
CA ASN A 71 15.98 39.96 -18.59
C ASN A 71 15.37 38.62 -19.07
N LEU A 72 15.48 38.32 -20.36
CA LEU A 72 14.94 37.07 -20.91
C LEU A 72 15.71 35.83 -20.38
N LEU A 73 17.03 35.95 -20.23
CA LEU A 73 17.85 34.88 -19.67
C LEU A 73 17.55 34.64 -18.19
N GLU A 74 17.39 35.69 -17.40
CA GLU A 74 17.01 35.56 -15.97
C GLU A 74 15.68 34.82 -15.81
N VAL A 75 14.66 35.17 -16.58
CA VAL A 75 13.37 34.49 -16.59
C VAL A 75 13.51 33.02 -17.01
N GLN A 76 14.31 32.75 -18.04
CA GLN A 76 14.51 31.39 -18.53
C GLN A 76 15.27 30.53 -17.50
N ILE A 77 16.30 31.08 -16.87
CA ILE A 77 17.08 30.40 -15.82
C ILE A 77 16.17 30.11 -14.62
N ALA A 78 15.37 31.09 -14.19
CA ALA A 78 14.42 30.90 -13.09
C ALA A 78 13.39 29.79 -13.42
N LYS A 79 12.84 29.78 -14.64
CA LYS A 79 11.91 28.73 -15.11
C LYS A 79 12.56 27.34 -15.03
N LYS A 80 13.75 27.18 -15.59
CA LYS A 80 14.50 25.92 -15.57
C LYS A 80 14.81 25.47 -14.13
N TYR A 81 15.20 26.41 -13.28
CA TYR A 81 15.47 26.12 -11.87
C TYR A 81 14.22 25.60 -11.16
N MET A 82 13.06 26.27 -11.35
CA MET A 82 11.79 25.85 -10.74
C MET A 82 11.35 24.47 -11.25
N GLN A 83 11.47 24.18 -12.53
CA GLN A 83 11.16 22.86 -13.11
C GLN A 83 12.01 21.76 -12.44
N ASN A 84 13.34 21.96 -12.39
CA ASN A 84 14.24 20.99 -11.74
C ASN A 84 13.93 20.81 -10.25
N GLN A 85 13.57 21.90 -9.53
CA GLN A 85 13.18 21.79 -8.12
C GLN A 85 11.87 21.00 -7.95
N ASN A 86 10.90 21.18 -8.86
CA ASN A 86 9.65 20.43 -8.81
C ASN A 86 9.88 18.93 -9.03
N GLU A 87 10.71 18.55 -10.01
CA GLU A 87 11.07 17.15 -10.26
C GLU A 87 11.73 16.51 -9.04
N ILE A 88 12.68 17.23 -8.39
CA ILE A 88 13.35 16.76 -7.18
C ILE A 88 12.34 16.59 -6.03
N LEU A 89 11.43 17.55 -5.86
CA LEU A 89 10.41 17.51 -4.80
C LEU A 89 9.43 16.36 -5.02
N GLU A 90 8.98 16.12 -6.25
CA GLU A 90 8.08 15.02 -6.60
C GLU A 90 8.75 13.67 -6.26
N GLN A 91 10.02 13.51 -6.61
CA GLN A 91 10.77 12.30 -6.27
C GLN A 91 10.92 12.13 -4.76
N GLN A 92 11.24 13.19 -4.02
CA GLN A 92 11.34 13.15 -2.56
C GLN A 92 9.99 12.81 -1.90
N VAL A 93 8.88 13.36 -2.40
CA VAL A 93 7.53 13.04 -1.91
C VAL A 93 7.24 11.55 -2.11
N LEU A 94 7.55 11.00 -3.28
CA LEU A 94 7.34 9.58 -3.59
C LEU A 94 8.16 8.69 -2.63
N GLU A 95 9.45 8.97 -2.46
CA GLU A 95 10.34 8.23 -1.56
C GLU A 95 9.87 8.30 -0.10
N ARG A 96 9.51 9.50 0.37
CA ARG A 96 9.02 9.68 1.75
C ARG A 96 7.70 8.99 2.01
N THR A 97 6.79 9.04 1.05
CA THR A 97 5.50 8.34 1.15
C THR A 97 5.71 6.83 1.25
N SER A 98 6.61 6.27 0.42
CA SER A 98 6.97 4.85 0.49
C SER A 98 7.56 4.46 1.85
N GLN A 99 8.52 5.25 2.38
CA GLN A 99 9.13 5.03 3.70
C GLN A 99 8.11 5.07 4.85
N ILE A 100 7.18 6.04 4.79
CA ILE A 100 6.13 6.16 5.80
C ILE A 100 5.22 4.93 5.77
N ASN A 101 4.79 4.49 4.59
CA ASN A 101 3.94 3.31 4.44
C ASN A 101 4.64 2.04 4.96
N GLU A 102 5.91 1.84 4.62
CA GLU A 102 6.69 0.71 5.11
C GLU A 102 6.81 0.73 6.64
N THR A 103 7.12 1.89 7.22
CA THR A 103 7.23 2.05 8.68
C THR A 103 5.88 1.77 9.37
N ARG A 104 4.75 2.25 8.81
CA ARG A 104 3.41 1.95 9.33
C ARG A 104 3.14 0.45 9.35
N LEU A 105 3.44 -0.27 8.27
CA LEU A 105 3.26 -1.71 8.20
C LEU A 105 4.16 -2.48 9.18
N GLN A 106 5.38 -2.02 9.41
CA GLN A 106 6.27 -2.59 10.41
C GLN A 106 5.71 -2.42 11.83
N ILE A 107 5.19 -1.23 12.16
CA ILE A 107 4.56 -0.97 13.47
C ILE A 107 3.36 -1.91 13.69
N VAL A 108 2.49 -2.05 12.70
CA VAL A 108 1.32 -2.96 12.76
C VAL A 108 1.76 -4.40 13.03
N ARG A 109 2.76 -4.89 12.31
CA ARG A 109 3.31 -6.24 12.52
C ARG A 109 3.92 -6.41 13.91
N HIS A 110 4.61 -5.38 14.42
CA HIS A 110 5.17 -5.42 15.77
C HIS A 110 4.09 -5.42 16.85
N LEU A 111 2.98 -4.68 16.65
CA LEU A 111 1.84 -4.69 17.58
C LEU A 111 1.16 -6.06 17.61
N GLY A 112 0.92 -6.69 16.46
CA GLY A 112 0.39 -8.05 16.39
C GLY A 112 1.29 -9.04 17.13
N ARG A 113 2.61 -9.02 16.86
CA ARG A 113 3.59 -9.86 17.58
C ARG A 113 3.60 -9.61 19.09
N ALA A 114 3.47 -8.36 19.53
CA ALA A 114 3.45 -8.03 20.96
C ALA A 114 2.21 -8.58 21.67
N ALA A 115 1.06 -8.61 20.99
CA ALA A 115 -0.16 -9.23 21.52
C ALA A 115 0.01 -10.74 21.71
N GLU A 116 0.58 -11.44 20.72
CA GLU A 116 0.79 -12.88 20.77
C GLU A 116 1.92 -13.30 21.71
N TYR A 117 2.92 -12.43 21.94
CA TYR A 117 3.99 -12.72 22.89
C TYR A 117 3.47 -13.04 24.31
N ARG A 118 2.29 -12.50 24.69
CA ARG A 118 1.63 -12.82 25.95
C ARG A 118 1.04 -14.23 25.98
N ASP A 119 0.67 -14.79 24.84
CA ASP A 119 0.05 -16.12 24.70
C ASP A 119 1.07 -17.23 24.40
N ASN A 120 2.38 -16.92 24.49
CA ASN A 120 3.47 -17.82 24.12
C ASN A 120 3.39 -18.32 22.66
N GLU A 121 2.71 -17.61 21.78
CA GLU A 121 2.72 -17.89 20.35
C GLU A 121 3.95 -17.24 19.69
N THR A 122 4.46 -17.88 18.64
CA THR A 122 5.68 -17.39 17.98
C THR A 122 5.31 -16.42 16.87
N GLY A 123 6.18 -15.42 16.65
CA GLY A 123 5.97 -14.45 15.57
C GLY A 123 5.94 -15.06 14.16
N PHE A 124 6.32 -16.32 13.98
CA PHE A 124 6.22 -17.04 12.71
C PHE A 124 4.78 -17.45 12.37
N HIS A 125 3.95 -17.75 13.39
CA HIS A 125 2.52 -17.99 13.22
C HIS A 125 1.83 -16.86 12.45
N ILE A 126 2.01 -15.61 12.91
CA ILE A 126 1.43 -14.42 12.26
C ILE A 126 1.81 -14.36 10.78
N ILE A 127 3.09 -14.59 10.46
CA ILE A 127 3.60 -14.51 9.08
C ILE A 127 2.94 -15.58 8.22
N ARG A 128 2.91 -16.84 8.68
CA ARG A 128 2.33 -17.95 7.92
C ARG A 128 0.83 -17.74 7.69
N MET A 129 0.09 -17.49 8.77
CA MET A 129 -1.35 -17.28 8.73
C MET A 129 -1.73 -16.13 7.79
N SER A 130 -1.07 -14.97 7.91
CA SER A 130 -1.34 -13.81 7.05
C SER A 130 -1.04 -14.09 5.58
N LYS A 131 0.07 -14.76 5.26
CA LYS A 131 0.41 -15.17 3.88
C LYS A 131 -0.62 -16.15 3.31
N VAL A 132 -1.07 -17.11 4.11
CA VAL A 132 -2.11 -18.05 3.69
C VAL A 132 -3.44 -17.34 3.46
N ALA A 133 -3.86 -16.45 4.36
CA ALA A 133 -5.09 -15.67 4.19
C ALA A 133 -5.06 -14.83 2.90
N ALA A 134 -3.95 -14.11 2.65
CA ALA A 134 -3.78 -13.31 1.44
C ALA A 134 -3.75 -14.17 0.15
N LEU A 135 -3.06 -15.30 0.16
CA LEU A 135 -3.06 -16.27 -0.94
C LEU A 135 -4.48 -16.75 -1.27
N LEU A 136 -5.25 -17.13 -0.25
CA LEU A 136 -6.63 -17.57 -0.41
C LEU A 136 -7.53 -16.44 -0.89
N GLY A 137 -7.33 -15.20 -0.41
CA GLY A 137 -8.04 -14.02 -0.89
C GLY A 137 -7.87 -13.83 -2.40
N LYS A 138 -6.63 -13.89 -2.91
CA LYS A 138 -6.33 -13.85 -4.35
C LYS A 138 -7.00 -15.01 -5.10
N ALA A 139 -6.95 -16.21 -4.55
CA ALA A 139 -7.53 -17.39 -5.18
C ALA A 139 -9.05 -17.33 -5.32
N VAL A 140 -9.76 -16.55 -4.50
CA VAL A 140 -11.21 -16.33 -4.59
C VAL A 140 -11.60 -15.00 -5.27
N GLY A 141 -10.63 -14.30 -5.89
CA GLY A 141 -10.90 -13.12 -6.72
C GLY A 141 -10.76 -11.78 -6.01
N MET A 142 -10.16 -11.74 -4.82
CA MET A 142 -9.78 -10.47 -4.17
C MET A 142 -8.69 -9.77 -5.01
N SER A 143 -8.79 -8.44 -5.15
CA SER A 143 -7.76 -7.67 -5.86
C SER A 143 -6.40 -7.75 -5.16
N ASP A 144 -5.32 -7.50 -5.89
CA ASP A 144 -3.96 -7.46 -5.31
C ASP A 144 -3.88 -6.47 -4.15
N TYR A 145 -4.47 -5.29 -4.32
CA TYR A 145 -4.53 -4.25 -3.28
C TYR A 145 -5.20 -4.75 -1.99
N HIS A 146 -6.41 -5.33 -2.09
CA HIS A 146 -7.12 -5.85 -0.91
C HIS A 146 -6.44 -7.07 -0.31
N SER A 147 -5.77 -7.90 -1.12
CA SER A 147 -4.99 -9.03 -0.61
C SER A 147 -3.75 -8.56 0.17
N ASP A 148 -3.12 -7.47 -0.26
CA ASP A 148 -2.01 -6.85 0.46
C ASP A 148 -2.50 -6.16 1.75
N LEU A 149 -3.68 -5.55 1.75
CA LEU A 149 -4.32 -5.09 2.98
C LEU A 149 -4.59 -6.25 3.95
N LEU A 150 -5.15 -7.35 3.47
CA LEU A 150 -5.41 -8.55 4.27
C LEU A 150 -4.13 -9.13 4.88
N LEU A 151 -3.05 -9.20 4.09
CA LEU A 151 -1.72 -9.62 4.57
C LEU A 151 -1.24 -8.80 5.77
N ASN A 152 -1.51 -7.50 5.76
CA ASN A 152 -1.04 -6.57 6.79
C ASN A 152 -2.03 -6.36 7.93
N ALA A 153 -3.33 -6.61 7.73
CA ALA A 153 -4.37 -6.49 8.74
C ALA A 153 -4.49 -7.75 9.61
N SER A 154 -4.34 -8.95 9.00
CA SER A 154 -4.47 -10.25 9.70
C SER A 154 -3.57 -10.41 10.93
N PRO A 155 -2.35 -9.83 11.00
CA PRO A 155 -1.53 -9.86 12.22
C PRO A 155 -2.21 -9.33 13.48
N MET A 156 -3.26 -8.52 13.34
CA MET A 156 -3.96 -7.90 14.47
C MET A 156 -5.22 -8.65 14.91
N HIS A 157 -5.51 -9.84 14.35
CA HIS A 157 -6.74 -10.59 14.67
C HIS A 157 -6.93 -10.81 16.18
N ASP A 158 -5.84 -11.07 16.89
CA ASP A 158 -5.79 -11.41 18.32
C ASP A 158 -5.32 -10.26 19.23
N ILE A 159 -5.23 -9.01 18.71
CA ILE A 159 -4.76 -7.85 19.50
C ILE A 159 -5.55 -7.67 20.80
N GLY A 160 -6.82 -8.06 20.83
CA GLY A 160 -7.68 -7.96 22.01
C GLY A 160 -7.32 -8.90 23.15
N LYS A 161 -6.47 -9.91 22.95
CA LYS A 161 -5.91 -10.74 24.04
C LYS A 161 -5.17 -9.91 25.08
N ILE A 162 -4.74 -8.69 24.73
CA ILE A 162 -4.15 -7.73 25.68
C ILE A 162 -5.10 -7.40 26.85
N GLY A 163 -6.41 -7.42 26.62
CA GLY A 163 -7.44 -7.18 27.63
C GLY A 163 -7.85 -8.41 28.43
N ILE A 164 -7.30 -9.60 28.15
CA ILE A 164 -7.62 -10.83 28.87
C ILE A 164 -6.68 -11.00 30.07
N PRO A 165 -7.21 -11.27 31.28
CA PRO A 165 -6.39 -11.49 32.47
C PRO A 165 -5.46 -12.70 32.34
N ASP A 166 -4.23 -12.63 32.86
CA ASP A 166 -3.22 -13.68 32.75
C ASP A 166 -3.67 -15.03 33.31
N HIS A 167 -4.44 -15.05 34.42
CA HIS A 167 -4.94 -16.28 35.00
C HIS A 167 -5.95 -17.04 34.13
N ILE A 168 -6.50 -16.36 33.09
CA ILE A 168 -7.36 -16.98 32.07
C ILE A 168 -6.50 -17.28 30.80
N LEU A 169 -5.76 -16.30 30.31
CA LEU A 169 -4.98 -16.42 29.09
C LEU A 169 -3.92 -17.53 29.18
N LEU A 170 -3.20 -17.58 30.31
CA LEU A 170 -2.08 -18.51 30.53
C LEU A 170 -2.50 -19.73 31.38
N LYS A 171 -3.78 -19.98 31.54
CA LYS A 171 -4.28 -21.09 32.40
C LYS A 171 -3.81 -22.45 31.88
N PRO A 172 -3.06 -23.24 32.65
CA PRO A 172 -2.70 -24.61 32.28
C PRO A 172 -3.95 -25.52 32.40
N GLY A 173 -4.65 -25.74 31.31
CA GLY A 173 -5.81 -26.63 31.27
C GLY A 173 -7.05 -26.00 30.63
N LYS A 174 -8.20 -26.69 30.77
CA LYS A 174 -9.44 -26.21 30.16
C LYS A 174 -10.02 -25.04 30.96
N LEU A 175 -10.52 -24.05 30.23
CA LEU A 175 -11.30 -22.94 30.80
C LEU A 175 -12.68 -23.45 31.26
N ASN A 176 -13.18 -22.94 32.40
CA ASN A 176 -14.57 -23.11 32.78
C ASN A 176 -15.47 -22.18 31.93
N GLN A 177 -16.79 -22.25 32.12
CA GLN A 177 -17.73 -21.50 31.29
C GLN A 177 -17.55 -19.98 31.41
N ASP A 178 -17.35 -19.46 32.64
CA ASP A 178 -17.17 -18.00 32.84
C ASP A 178 -15.84 -17.50 32.27
N GLU A 179 -14.78 -18.26 32.45
CA GLU A 179 -13.48 -18.00 31.88
C GLU A 179 -13.53 -18.04 30.34
N TRP A 180 -14.27 -18.99 29.77
CA TRP A 180 -14.46 -19.09 28.33
C TRP A 180 -15.19 -17.87 27.74
N VAL A 181 -16.29 -17.43 28.40
CA VAL A 181 -16.98 -16.19 28.00
C VAL A 181 -16.05 -15.00 28.09
N LYS A 182 -15.18 -14.92 29.10
CA LYS A 182 -14.19 -13.86 29.21
C LYS A 182 -13.12 -13.96 28.10
N MET A 183 -12.65 -15.16 27.79
CA MET A 183 -11.72 -15.39 26.68
C MET A 183 -12.32 -14.93 25.35
N GLN A 184 -13.58 -15.26 25.05
CA GLN A 184 -14.26 -14.85 23.82
C GLN A 184 -14.35 -13.33 23.66
N SER A 185 -14.29 -12.57 24.76
CA SER A 185 -14.35 -11.10 24.69
C SER A 185 -13.15 -10.46 23.98
N HIS A 186 -12.04 -11.20 23.73
CA HIS A 186 -10.89 -10.63 23.00
C HIS A 186 -11.28 -10.18 21.60
N ALA A 187 -12.21 -10.84 20.91
CA ALA A 187 -12.67 -10.43 19.60
C ALA A 187 -13.28 -9.02 19.62
N GLN A 188 -14.16 -8.75 20.60
CA GLN A 188 -14.75 -7.41 20.77
C GLN A 188 -13.72 -6.39 21.26
N ILE A 189 -12.88 -6.74 22.24
CA ILE A 189 -11.81 -5.86 22.74
C ILE A 189 -10.85 -5.47 21.60
N GLY A 190 -10.49 -6.43 20.75
CA GLY A 190 -9.65 -6.17 19.59
C GLY A 190 -10.30 -5.20 18.61
N ALA A 191 -11.57 -5.40 18.31
CA ALA A 191 -12.34 -4.47 17.48
C ALA A 191 -12.41 -3.07 18.11
N ASP A 192 -12.65 -2.96 19.41
CA ASP A 192 -12.70 -1.68 20.12
C ASP A 192 -11.37 -0.93 20.07
N ILE A 193 -10.24 -1.63 20.24
CA ILE A 193 -8.88 -1.06 20.12
C ILE A 193 -8.62 -0.49 18.71
N LEU A 194 -9.17 -1.12 17.68
CA LEU A 194 -8.92 -0.77 16.27
C LEU A 194 -9.98 0.18 15.68
N SER A 195 -10.98 0.60 16.47
CA SER A 195 -12.15 1.35 15.96
C SER A 195 -11.95 2.84 15.72
N GLU A 196 -10.85 3.43 16.20
CA GLU A 196 -10.65 4.89 16.17
C GLU A 196 -9.99 5.44 14.89
N ASP A 197 -9.60 4.57 13.94
CA ASP A 197 -8.88 4.94 12.73
C ASP A 197 -9.68 4.53 11.47
N ASP A 198 -9.95 5.50 10.59
CA ASP A 198 -10.71 5.31 9.34
C ASP A 198 -9.84 4.81 8.17
N SER A 199 -8.57 4.49 8.38
CA SER A 199 -7.74 3.93 7.31
C SER A 199 -8.23 2.54 6.90
N GLU A 200 -8.23 2.24 5.61
CA GLU A 200 -8.70 0.95 5.07
C GLU A 200 -8.00 -0.25 5.75
N LEU A 201 -6.74 -0.09 6.14
CA LEU A 201 -5.99 -1.11 6.88
C LEU A 201 -6.61 -1.37 8.26
N MET A 202 -6.92 -0.32 9.03
CA MET A 202 -7.50 -0.45 10.38
C MET A 202 -8.95 -0.88 10.34
N VAL A 203 -9.72 -0.42 9.36
CA VAL A 203 -11.09 -0.91 9.13
C VAL A 203 -11.09 -2.42 8.86
N MET A 204 -10.19 -2.90 8.00
CA MET A 204 -10.06 -4.33 7.74
C MET A 204 -9.58 -5.10 8.97
N ALA A 205 -8.63 -4.58 9.73
CA ALA A 205 -8.14 -5.20 10.96
C ALA A 205 -9.22 -5.28 12.05
N HIS A 206 -10.02 -4.22 12.22
CA HIS A 206 -11.21 -4.21 13.07
C HIS A 206 -12.18 -5.33 12.68
N GLU A 207 -12.52 -5.41 11.38
CA GLU A 207 -13.42 -6.44 10.85
C GLU A 207 -12.89 -7.86 11.13
N ILE A 208 -11.60 -8.08 10.92
CA ILE A 208 -10.92 -9.36 11.19
C ILE A 208 -10.95 -9.68 12.68
N ALA A 209 -10.53 -8.76 13.54
CA ALA A 209 -10.51 -8.97 14.99
C ALA A 209 -11.89 -9.35 15.52
N LEU A 210 -12.94 -8.70 15.02
CA LEU A 210 -14.31 -8.95 15.41
C LEU A 210 -14.86 -10.30 14.92
N THR A 211 -14.40 -10.80 13.74
CA THR A 211 -15.14 -11.86 13.03
C THR A 211 -14.35 -13.13 12.75
N HIS A 212 -13.06 -13.19 13.08
CA HIS A 212 -12.23 -14.39 12.80
C HIS A 212 -12.63 -15.64 13.60
N HIS A 213 -13.43 -15.49 14.64
CA HIS A 213 -14.01 -16.61 15.42
C HIS A 213 -15.47 -16.91 15.09
N GLU A 214 -16.05 -16.20 14.12
CA GLU A 214 -17.35 -16.56 13.59
C GLU A 214 -17.26 -17.88 12.80
N LYS A 215 -18.34 -18.66 12.85
CA LYS A 215 -18.41 -19.96 12.15
C LYS A 215 -19.47 -19.91 11.07
N TYR A 216 -19.19 -20.50 9.94
CA TYR A 216 -20.08 -20.47 8.77
C TYR A 216 -21.51 -20.95 9.08
N ASN A 217 -21.66 -21.86 10.05
CA ASN A 217 -22.96 -22.35 10.52
C ASN A 217 -23.68 -21.44 11.54
N GLY A 218 -23.09 -20.31 11.93
CA GLY A 218 -23.65 -19.35 12.90
C GLY A 218 -23.44 -19.74 14.38
N LYS A 219 -22.58 -20.71 14.68
CA LYS A 219 -22.25 -21.12 16.05
C LYS A 219 -20.94 -20.51 16.56
N GLY A 220 -20.44 -19.47 15.89
CA GLY A 220 -19.27 -18.72 16.28
C GLY A 220 -19.58 -17.61 17.29
N TYR A 221 -18.62 -16.74 17.50
CA TYR A 221 -18.72 -15.57 18.38
C TYR A 221 -17.97 -14.38 17.78
N PRO A 222 -18.26 -13.13 18.19
CA PRO A 222 -19.16 -12.72 19.29
C PRO A 222 -20.64 -12.60 18.87
N HIS A 223 -20.94 -12.44 17.57
CA HIS A 223 -22.29 -12.11 17.09
C HIS A 223 -23.09 -13.30 16.57
N GLY A 224 -22.45 -14.45 16.33
CA GLY A 224 -23.08 -15.62 15.73
C GLY A 224 -23.50 -15.39 14.27
N LEU A 225 -22.71 -14.63 13.53
CA LEU A 225 -22.92 -14.38 12.11
C LEU A 225 -22.88 -15.69 11.31
N LYS A 226 -23.66 -15.78 10.22
CA LYS A 226 -23.82 -17.04 9.48
C LYS A 226 -23.56 -16.86 8.00
N GLY A 227 -22.87 -17.82 7.41
CA GLY A 227 -22.65 -17.88 5.96
C GLY A 227 -21.87 -16.67 5.45
N VAL A 228 -22.43 -16.00 4.45
CA VAL A 228 -21.83 -14.82 3.82
C VAL A 228 -22.05 -13.51 4.59
N ASP A 229 -22.87 -13.55 5.66
CA ASP A 229 -22.98 -12.40 6.57
C ASP A 229 -21.67 -12.20 7.37
N ILE A 230 -20.84 -13.26 7.48
CA ILE A 230 -19.48 -13.13 7.98
C ILE A 230 -18.63 -12.48 6.88
N PRO A 231 -17.93 -11.36 7.15
CA PRO A 231 -17.04 -10.75 6.20
C PRO A 231 -16.03 -11.73 5.59
N LEU A 232 -15.69 -11.55 4.32
CA LEU A 232 -14.76 -12.45 3.63
C LEU A 232 -13.40 -12.51 4.34
N THR A 233 -12.91 -11.38 4.83
CA THR A 233 -11.64 -11.23 5.56
C THR A 233 -11.63 -12.05 6.84
N GLY A 234 -12.72 -12.05 7.62
CA GLY A 234 -12.89 -12.90 8.80
C GLY A 234 -12.90 -14.38 8.45
N ARG A 235 -13.66 -14.80 7.40
CA ARG A 235 -13.70 -16.20 6.95
C ARG A 235 -12.34 -16.71 6.47
N LEU A 236 -11.57 -15.86 5.74
CA LEU A 236 -10.22 -16.18 5.26
C LEU A 236 -9.24 -16.34 6.42
N THR A 237 -9.28 -15.39 7.37
CA THR A 237 -8.42 -15.40 8.54
C THR A 237 -8.72 -16.61 9.42
N ALA A 238 -10.00 -16.92 9.68
CA ALA A 238 -10.41 -18.10 10.47
C ALA A 238 -9.85 -19.41 9.90
N LEU A 239 -9.92 -19.61 8.58
CA LEU A 239 -9.40 -20.80 7.94
C LEU A 239 -7.87 -20.88 8.02
N ALA A 240 -7.18 -19.76 7.78
CA ALA A 240 -5.72 -19.70 7.84
C ALA A 240 -5.18 -19.90 9.24
N ASP A 241 -5.80 -19.26 10.25
CA ASP A 241 -5.44 -19.37 11.66
C ASP A 241 -5.62 -20.80 12.17
N VAL A 242 -6.77 -21.40 11.98
CA VAL A 242 -7.02 -22.78 12.42
C VAL A 242 -6.07 -23.76 11.76
N PHE A 243 -5.77 -23.61 10.46
CA PHE A 243 -4.81 -24.48 9.79
C PHE A 243 -3.42 -24.35 10.39
N ASP A 244 -2.94 -23.13 10.60
CA ASP A 244 -1.62 -22.89 11.20
C ASP A 244 -1.59 -23.41 12.65
N ALA A 245 -2.63 -23.16 13.45
CA ALA A 245 -2.75 -23.65 14.82
C ALA A 245 -2.76 -25.19 14.94
N LEU A 246 -3.21 -25.90 13.91
CA LEU A 246 -3.17 -27.36 13.85
C LEU A 246 -1.81 -27.90 13.45
N THR A 247 -1.12 -27.23 12.52
CA THR A 247 0.10 -27.70 11.89
C THR A 247 1.39 -27.17 12.53
N SER A 248 1.28 -26.27 13.50
CA SER A 248 2.42 -25.70 14.24
C SER A 248 2.58 -26.34 15.61
N VAL A 249 3.84 -26.41 16.07
CA VAL A 249 4.16 -26.84 17.45
C VAL A 249 3.78 -25.72 18.42
N ARG A 250 3.04 -26.04 19.47
CA ARG A 250 2.71 -25.11 20.56
C ARG A 250 3.21 -25.67 21.90
N PRO A 251 3.45 -24.85 22.93
CA PRO A 251 4.01 -25.31 24.20
C PRO A 251 3.32 -26.52 24.84
N TYR A 252 2.04 -26.71 24.55
CA TYR A 252 1.20 -27.77 25.11
C TYR A 252 0.59 -28.71 24.07
N LYS A 253 1.06 -28.64 22.77
CA LYS A 253 0.46 -29.41 21.67
C LYS A 253 1.48 -29.70 20.59
N GLU A 254 1.68 -30.97 20.27
CA GLU A 254 2.44 -31.37 19.09
C GLU A 254 1.71 -30.96 17.79
N ALA A 255 2.48 -30.62 16.77
CA ALA A 255 1.93 -30.34 15.43
C ALA A 255 1.22 -31.58 14.88
N TRP A 256 0.07 -31.38 14.29
CA TRP A 256 -0.59 -32.45 13.53
C TRP A 256 0.08 -32.63 12.17
N PRO A 257 0.10 -33.88 11.65
CA PRO A 257 0.39 -34.10 10.26
C PRO A 257 -0.52 -33.27 9.35
N VAL A 258 0.03 -32.66 8.30
CA VAL A 258 -0.74 -31.80 7.36
C VAL A 258 -1.99 -32.51 6.84
N GLU A 259 -1.87 -33.81 6.50
CA GLU A 259 -3.01 -34.60 6.02
C GLU A 259 -4.17 -34.65 7.02
N LYS A 260 -3.86 -34.76 8.32
CA LYS A 260 -4.88 -34.76 9.39
C LYS A 260 -5.57 -33.42 9.50
N ALA A 261 -4.82 -32.31 9.42
CA ALA A 261 -5.38 -30.95 9.46
C ALA A 261 -6.27 -30.69 8.22
N VAL A 262 -5.83 -31.11 7.03
CA VAL A 262 -6.60 -31.01 5.79
C VAL A 262 -7.90 -31.81 5.87
N ASN A 263 -7.90 -33.00 6.45
CA ASN A 263 -9.11 -33.81 6.59
C ASN A 263 -10.12 -33.11 7.55
N LEU A 264 -9.66 -32.56 8.67
CA LEU A 264 -10.54 -31.79 9.55
C LEU A 264 -11.15 -30.58 8.83
N ILE A 265 -10.35 -29.82 8.04
CA ILE A 265 -10.86 -28.67 7.28
C ILE A 265 -11.94 -29.10 6.27
N LYS A 266 -11.78 -30.27 5.63
CA LYS A 266 -12.80 -30.83 4.72
C LYS A 266 -14.08 -31.21 5.48
N GLU A 267 -13.96 -31.86 6.64
CA GLU A 267 -15.10 -32.26 7.48
C GLU A 267 -15.88 -31.05 8.01
N GLU A 268 -15.18 -29.97 8.34
CA GLU A 268 -15.74 -28.72 8.84
C GLU A 268 -16.24 -27.77 7.73
N SER A 269 -16.19 -28.19 6.45
CA SER A 269 -16.75 -27.42 5.33
C SER A 269 -18.26 -27.25 5.48
N GLY A 270 -18.73 -26.01 5.41
CA GLY A 270 -20.14 -25.66 5.66
C GLY A 270 -20.54 -25.63 7.14
N GLN A 271 -19.64 -26.01 8.03
CA GLN A 271 -19.80 -25.95 9.49
C GLN A 271 -18.98 -24.79 10.06
N HIS A 272 -17.70 -24.97 10.19
CA HIS A 272 -16.79 -23.90 10.63
C HIS A 272 -16.39 -22.99 9.45
N PHE A 273 -16.06 -23.58 8.30
CA PHE A 273 -15.47 -22.88 7.16
C PHE A 273 -16.43 -22.75 5.99
N ASP A 274 -16.26 -21.68 5.21
CA ASP A 274 -16.92 -21.47 3.94
C ASP A 274 -16.48 -22.55 2.92
N PRO A 275 -17.43 -23.30 2.32
CA PRO A 275 -17.10 -24.33 1.32
C PRO A 275 -16.29 -23.82 0.13
N ASN A 276 -16.50 -22.57 -0.29
CA ASN A 276 -15.74 -21.98 -1.41
C ASN A 276 -14.29 -21.76 -0.99
N LEU A 277 -14.05 -21.30 0.24
CA LEU A 277 -12.70 -21.11 0.76
C LEU A 277 -11.99 -22.45 1.01
N VAL A 278 -12.69 -23.47 1.49
CA VAL A 278 -12.13 -24.82 1.61
C VAL A 278 -11.70 -25.35 0.24
N ASN A 279 -12.51 -25.16 -0.81
CA ASN A 279 -12.13 -25.55 -2.18
C ASN A 279 -10.90 -24.79 -2.67
N ALA A 280 -10.81 -23.49 -2.43
CA ALA A 280 -9.65 -22.67 -2.78
C ALA A 280 -8.39 -23.11 -2.01
N PHE A 281 -8.53 -23.40 -0.72
CA PHE A 281 -7.47 -23.92 0.14
C PHE A 281 -6.91 -25.24 -0.42
N LEU A 282 -7.76 -26.21 -0.75
CA LEU A 282 -7.33 -27.50 -1.29
C LEU A 282 -6.60 -27.39 -2.63
N LYS A 283 -7.03 -26.45 -3.49
CA LYS A 283 -6.35 -26.18 -4.77
C LYS A 283 -4.96 -25.56 -4.60
N ASN A 284 -4.72 -24.87 -3.50
CA ASN A 284 -3.46 -24.18 -3.24
C ASN A 284 -2.59 -24.86 -2.17
N LEU A 285 -2.93 -26.09 -1.78
CA LEU A 285 -2.27 -26.79 -0.66
C LEU A 285 -0.75 -26.89 -0.80
N ALA A 286 -0.24 -27.09 -2.02
CA ALA A 286 1.21 -27.15 -2.26
C ALA A 286 1.92 -25.82 -1.93
N ILE A 287 1.30 -24.69 -2.29
CA ILE A 287 1.86 -23.35 -1.99
C ILE A 287 1.77 -23.07 -0.49
N ILE A 288 0.65 -23.45 0.14
CA ILE A 288 0.44 -23.30 1.59
C ILE A 288 1.49 -24.13 2.37
N ALA A 289 1.77 -25.35 1.93
CA ALA A 289 2.82 -26.18 2.53
C ALA A 289 4.21 -25.54 2.39
N ALA A 290 4.53 -24.96 1.25
CA ALA A 290 5.77 -24.24 1.03
C ALA A 290 5.90 -23.00 1.95
N ILE A 291 4.82 -22.25 2.18
CA ILE A 291 4.80 -21.15 3.15
C ILE A 291 5.11 -21.65 4.56
N ASN A 292 4.51 -22.77 4.97
CA ASN A 292 4.74 -23.35 6.30
C ASN A 292 6.17 -23.84 6.48
N GLU A 293 6.79 -24.37 5.44
CA GLU A 293 8.18 -24.82 5.47
C GLU A 293 9.15 -23.63 5.51
N GLU A 294 8.94 -22.61 4.68
CA GLU A 294 9.78 -21.39 4.61
C GLU A 294 9.81 -20.62 5.95
N TYR A 295 8.67 -20.55 6.64
CA TYR A 295 8.53 -19.84 7.91
C TYR A 295 8.39 -20.81 9.09
N SER A 296 9.01 -21.99 9.00
CA SER A 296 9.09 -22.94 10.12
C SER A 296 9.90 -22.38 11.27
N GLU A 297 9.54 -22.75 12.49
CA GLU A 297 10.33 -22.35 13.67
C GLU A 297 11.69 -23.02 13.63
N PRO A 298 12.78 -22.28 13.95
CA PRO A 298 14.08 -22.90 14.11
C PRO A 298 13.99 -23.95 15.22
N LEU A 299 14.42 -25.16 14.95
CA LEU A 299 14.54 -26.19 15.96
C LEU A 299 15.39 -25.64 17.11
N ASN A 300 14.77 -25.34 18.26
CA ASN A 300 15.48 -24.88 19.44
C ASN A 300 16.41 -26.00 19.92
N GLU A 301 17.70 -25.95 19.54
CA GLU A 301 18.78 -26.80 20.11
C GLU A 301 19.11 -26.43 21.57
N HIS A 302 18.38 -25.52 22.22
CA HIS A 302 18.72 -24.95 23.54
C HIS A 302 17.67 -25.20 24.64
N LEU A 303 16.94 -26.33 24.61
CA LEU A 303 16.22 -26.83 25.77
C LEU A 303 16.75 -28.22 26.14
N LYS A 304 18.00 -28.25 26.68
CA LYS A 304 18.51 -29.30 27.55
C LYS A 304 18.89 -28.74 28.88
#